data_16df94ddcbef5537d606f7c1989e647c
#
_entry.id   16df94ddcbef5537d606f7c1989e647c
#
_cell.length_a   1.000
_cell.length_b   1.000
_cell.length_c   1.000
_cell.angle_alpha   90.00
_cell.angle_beta   90.00
_cell.angle_gamma   90.00
#
_symmetry.space_group_name_H-M   'P 1'
#
loop_
_entity.id
_entity.type
_entity.pdbx_description
1 polymer ?
#
loop_
_entity_poly.entity_id
_entity_poly.type
_entity_poly.pdbx_seq_one_letter_code
_entity_poly.pdbx_strand_id
1 'polypeptide(L)'
;ATPYLQVNTIALATALDDYVRERLFAEPFEPFEDEQWRLLLLQPVIDHIVRVFGLALVRAEDRSTIGTTEVRHRRLSEVAQLPMREGHSMEVEKCIYGRQGWPARNGGLERAFIEWCQQDAGIEAFCKLSESRHDFARLRYVRDDGLPAFYFPDFLVRTPESIYLVETKAQQ
;
A
#
# COMPACT_ATOMS: atom_id res chain seq x y z
N ALA A 1 3.44 7.22 -6.95
CA ALA A 1 2.56 7.23 -8.12
C ALA A 1 1.24 6.59 -7.73
N THR A 2 0.12 7.24 -7.99
CA THR A 2 -1.21 6.68 -7.73
C THR A 2 -1.44 5.47 -8.64
N PRO A 3 -2.02 4.37 -8.13
CA PRO A 3 -2.22 3.14 -8.90
C PRO A 3 -3.17 3.28 -10.10
N TYR A 4 -3.77 4.44 -10.30
CA TYR A 4 -4.82 4.72 -11.31
C TYR A 4 -4.35 5.52 -12.53
N LEU A 5 -3.07 5.76 -12.70
CA LEU A 5 -2.56 6.59 -13.80
C LEU A 5 -2.81 6.04 -15.22
N GLN A 6 -3.34 4.82 -15.32
CA GLN A 6 -3.65 4.19 -16.62
C GLN A 6 -5.16 4.18 -16.96
N VAL A 7 -6.02 4.70 -16.10
CA VAL A 7 -7.46 4.72 -16.37
C VAL A 7 -7.77 5.88 -17.31
N ASN A 8 -8.48 5.58 -18.39
CA ASN A 8 -9.04 6.61 -19.27
C ASN A 8 -10.08 7.43 -18.50
N THR A 9 -9.70 8.64 -18.08
CA THR A 9 -10.52 9.53 -17.24
C THR A 9 -11.86 9.87 -17.90
N ILE A 10 -11.90 10.00 -19.23
CA ILE A 10 -13.13 10.31 -19.96
C ILE A 10 -14.08 9.13 -19.90
N ALA A 11 -13.58 7.93 -20.19
CA ALA A 11 -14.41 6.70 -20.11
C ALA A 11 -14.92 6.45 -18.69
N LEU A 12 -14.10 6.74 -17.67
CA LEU A 12 -14.51 6.62 -16.28
C LEU A 12 -15.59 7.63 -15.91
N ALA A 13 -15.44 8.90 -16.34
CA ALA A 13 -16.42 9.94 -16.07
C ALA A 13 -17.77 9.62 -16.76
N THR A 14 -17.75 9.14 -18.02
CA THR A 14 -18.96 8.72 -18.71
C THR A 14 -19.63 7.56 -17.97
N ALA A 15 -18.88 6.53 -17.60
CA ALA A 15 -19.43 5.39 -16.87
C ALA A 15 -20.00 5.76 -15.49
N LEU A 16 -19.40 6.77 -14.83
CA LEU A 16 -19.93 7.32 -13.59
C LEU A 16 -21.23 8.08 -13.80
N ASP A 17 -21.30 8.92 -14.81
CA ASP A 17 -22.53 9.66 -15.15
C ASP A 17 -23.69 8.70 -15.47
N ASP A 18 -23.46 7.71 -16.33
CA ASP A 18 -24.43 6.68 -16.67
C ASP A 18 -24.88 5.90 -15.41
N TYR A 19 -23.95 5.54 -14.53
CA TYR A 19 -24.25 4.85 -13.29
C TYR A 19 -25.13 5.69 -12.35
N VAL A 20 -24.78 6.95 -12.17
CA VAL A 20 -25.54 7.90 -11.31
C VAL A 20 -26.94 8.07 -11.82
N ARG A 21 -27.13 8.23 -13.13
CA ARG A 21 -28.42 8.48 -13.75
C ARG A 21 -29.34 7.25 -13.80
N GLU A 22 -28.78 6.06 -13.98
CA GLU A 22 -29.58 4.89 -14.31
C GLU A 22 -29.67 3.86 -13.17
N ARG A 23 -28.69 3.84 -12.23
CA ARG A 23 -28.53 2.70 -11.33
C ARG A 23 -28.34 3.05 -9.86
N LEU A 24 -27.84 4.24 -9.54
CA LEU A 24 -27.46 4.58 -8.16
C LEU A 24 -28.63 4.52 -7.20
N PHE A 25 -29.79 5.02 -7.61
CA PHE A 25 -31.01 5.09 -6.79
C PHE A 25 -32.07 4.06 -7.20
N ALA A 26 -31.73 3.08 -8.03
CA ALA A 26 -32.63 2.06 -8.58
C ALA A 26 -33.81 2.63 -9.41
N GLU A 27 -33.78 3.92 -9.72
CA GLU A 27 -34.71 4.65 -10.57
C GLU A 27 -33.93 5.70 -11.37
N PRO A 28 -34.47 6.18 -12.50
CA PRO A 28 -33.84 7.27 -13.26
C PRO A 28 -33.65 8.50 -12.39
N PHE A 29 -32.45 9.03 -12.39
CA PHE A 29 -32.05 10.17 -11.57
C PHE A 29 -31.42 11.25 -12.43
N GLU A 30 -31.94 12.49 -12.33
CA GLU A 30 -31.38 13.63 -13.05
C GLU A 30 -30.75 14.61 -12.05
N PRO A 31 -29.43 14.62 -11.91
CA PRO A 31 -28.72 15.41 -10.90
C PRO A 31 -29.02 16.92 -10.97
N PHE A 32 -29.33 17.43 -12.15
CA PHE A 32 -29.50 18.87 -12.38
C PHE A 32 -30.96 19.36 -12.30
N GLU A 33 -31.89 18.47 -12.05
CA GLU A 33 -33.30 18.81 -11.77
C GLU A 33 -33.54 19.00 -10.25
N ASP A 34 -34.28 20.00 -9.87
CA ASP A 34 -34.75 20.26 -8.48
C ASP A 34 -33.66 20.13 -7.39
N GLU A 35 -32.43 20.54 -7.72
CA GLU A 35 -31.27 20.44 -6.80
C GLU A 35 -30.94 19.01 -6.31
N GLN A 36 -31.33 17.98 -7.06
CA GLN A 36 -31.11 16.58 -6.70
C GLN A 36 -29.63 16.23 -6.53
N TRP A 37 -28.71 16.97 -7.18
CA TRP A 37 -27.27 16.82 -6.99
C TRP A 37 -26.84 16.84 -5.51
N ARG A 38 -27.64 17.45 -4.61
CA ARG A 38 -27.35 17.47 -3.17
C ARG A 38 -27.34 16.08 -2.57
N LEU A 39 -28.12 15.14 -3.11
CA LEU A 39 -28.12 13.75 -2.66
C LEU A 39 -26.79 13.07 -2.91
N LEU A 40 -26.08 13.46 -3.98
CA LEU A 40 -24.76 12.94 -4.30
C LEU A 40 -23.67 13.39 -3.31
N LEU A 41 -23.93 14.43 -2.51
CA LEU A 41 -23.00 14.91 -1.48
C LEU A 41 -23.16 14.20 -0.14
N LEU A 42 -24.16 13.35 0.00
CA LEU A 42 -24.34 12.56 1.22
C LEU A 42 -23.22 11.53 1.34
N GLN A 43 -22.59 11.49 2.50
CA GLN A 43 -21.45 10.59 2.73
C GLN A 43 -21.73 9.13 2.38
N PRO A 44 -22.89 8.53 2.75
CA PRO A 44 -23.20 7.15 2.36
C PRO A 44 -23.26 6.94 0.83
N VAL A 45 -23.70 7.95 0.08
CA VAL A 45 -23.79 7.90 -1.38
C VAL A 45 -22.39 7.95 -2.00
N ILE A 46 -21.57 8.88 -1.52
CA ILE A 46 -20.15 8.98 -1.93
C ILE A 46 -19.41 7.65 -1.66
N ASP A 47 -19.54 7.12 -0.46
CA ASP A 47 -18.89 5.85 -0.07
C ASP A 47 -19.35 4.67 -0.94
N HIS A 48 -20.64 4.64 -1.28
CA HIS A 48 -21.18 3.61 -2.16
C HIS A 48 -20.61 3.71 -3.59
N ILE A 49 -20.60 4.92 -4.17
CA ILE A 49 -20.03 5.17 -5.50
C ILE A 49 -18.54 4.76 -5.53
N VAL A 50 -17.77 5.23 -4.55
CA VAL A 50 -16.35 4.92 -4.41
C VAL A 50 -16.11 3.41 -4.34
N ARG A 51 -16.91 2.68 -3.56
CA ARG A 51 -16.82 1.23 -3.43
C ARG A 51 -17.10 0.51 -4.76
N VAL A 52 -18.19 0.88 -5.43
CA VAL A 52 -18.59 0.24 -6.71
C VAL A 52 -17.52 0.45 -7.78
N PHE A 53 -17.05 1.68 -7.95
CA PHE A 53 -16.05 1.99 -8.96
C PHE A 53 -14.65 1.49 -8.57
N GLY A 54 -14.28 1.55 -7.30
CA GLY A 54 -13.02 0.99 -6.81
C GLY A 54 -12.90 -0.52 -7.10
N LEU A 55 -13.94 -1.29 -6.78
CA LEU A 55 -13.98 -2.72 -7.09
C LEU A 55 -13.99 -3.01 -8.59
N ALA A 56 -14.69 -2.21 -9.39
CA ALA A 56 -14.71 -2.37 -10.85
C ALA A 56 -13.33 -2.10 -11.47
N LEU A 57 -12.61 -1.09 -10.99
CA LEU A 57 -11.25 -0.78 -11.43
C LEU A 57 -10.27 -1.90 -11.10
N VAL A 58 -10.31 -2.43 -9.87
CA VAL A 58 -9.48 -3.56 -9.45
C VAL A 58 -9.73 -4.77 -10.36
N ARG A 59 -11.00 -5.13 -10.59
CA ARG A 59 -11.36 -6.27 -11.46
C ARG A 59 -10.96 -6.08 -12.91
N ALA A 60 -11.04 -4.86 -13.42
CA ALA A 60 -10.61 -4.53 -14.78
C ALA A 60 -9.10 -4.67 -14.95
N GLU A 61 -8.34 -4.23 -13.95
CA GLU A 61 -6.90 -4.34 -13.93
C GLU A 61 -6.43 -5.80 -13.82
N ASP A 62 -7.07 -6.59 -12.94
CA ASP A 62 -6.79 -8.02 -12.83
C ASP A 62 -7.06 -8.77 -14.15
N ARG A 63 -8.13 -8.42 -14.87
CA ARG A 63 -8.43 -9.01 -16.18
C ARG A 63 -7.43 -8.62 -17.25
N SER A 64 -6.92 -7.38 -17.25
CA SER A 64 -5.92 -6.94 -18.22
C SER A 64 -4.56 -7.61 -18.02
N THR A 65 -4.29 -8.12 -16.81
CA THR A 65 -3.03 -8.78 -16.43
C THR A 65 -3.04 -10.29 -16.72
N ILE A 66 -4.18 -10.89 -17.11
CA ILE A 66 -4.32 -12.35 -17.34
C ILE A 66 -3.51 -12.85 -18.56
N GLY A 67 -2.89 -11.97 -19.34
CA GLY A 67 -2.13 -12.38 -20.54
C GLY A 67 -0.65 -12.74 -20.33
N THR A 68 0.03 -12.12 -19.37
CA THR A 68 1.47 -12.33 -19.14
C THR A 68 1.82 -12.08 -17.69
N THR A 69 2.00 -13.15 -16.91
CA THR A 69 2.56 -13.02 -15.57
C THR A 69 4.05 -12.70 -15.68
N GLU A 70 4.45 -11.47 -15.42
CA GLU A 70 5.85 -11.06 -15.34
C GLU A 70 6.33 -11.20 -13.90
N VAL A 71 7.26 -12.11 -13.66
CA VAL A 71 7.95 -12.24 -12.38
C VAL A 71 9.16 -11.32 -12.38
N ARG A 72 9.13 -10.28 -11.55
CA ARG A 72 10.24 -9.35 -11.37
C ARG A 72 10.97 -9.67 -10.07
N HIS A 73 12.26 -9.94 -10.19
CA HIS A 73 13.13 -10.11 -9.03
C HIS A 73 13.82 -8.78 -8.72
N ARG A 74 13.73 -8.36 -7.46
CA ARG A 74 14.43 -7.19 -6.94
C ARG A 74 15.28 -7.59 -5.75
N ARG A 75 16.45 -6.98 -5.63
CA ARG A 75 17.36 -7.22 -4.50
C ARG A 75 17.45 -5.98 -3.64
N LEU A 76 17.53 -6.14 -2.33
CA LEU A 76 17.77 -5.01 -1.41
C LEU A 76 19.08 -4.26 -1.77
N SER A 77 20.08 -4.98 -2.27
CA SER A 77 21.37 -4.41 -2.71
C SER A 77 21.29 -3.47 -3.92
N GLU A 78 20.17 -3.42 -4.63
CA GLU A 78 19.95 -2.41 -5.68
C GLU A 78 19.82 -0.99 -5.09
N VAL A 79 19.47 -0.89 -3.81
CA VAL A 79 19.49 0.36 -3.05
C VAL A 79 20.84 0.46 -2.34
N ALA A 80 21.78 1.14 -2.97
CA ALA A 80 23.17 1.18 -2.51
C ALA A 80 23.35 1.91 -1.16
N GLN A 81 22.50 2.87 -0.85
CA GLN A 81 22.61 3.70 0.35
C GLN A 81 21.24 4.06 0.94
N LEU A 82 21.15 4.00 2.26
CA LEU A 82 20.00 4.49 3.02
C LEU A 82 20.44 5.68 3.89
N PRO A 83 19.74 6.82 3.81
CA PRO A 83 20.02 7.94 4.71
C PRO A 83 19.58 7.58 6.12
N MET A 84 20.46 7.76 7.10
CA MET A 84 20.18 7.47 8.51
C MET A 84 20.58 8.63 9.39
N ARG A 85 19.84 8.83 10.48
CA ARG A 85 20.18 9.84 11.49
C ARG A 85 21.06 9.18 12.54
N GLU A 86 22.17 9.82 12.89
CA GLU A 86 23.15 9.30 13.84
C GLU A 86 22.53 8.93 15.19
N GLY A 87 21.71 9.79 15.79
CA GLY A 87 21.04 9.53 17.08
C GLY A 87 19.86 8.52 17.02
N HIS A 88 19.45 8.08 15.83
CA HIS A 88 18.31 7.18 15.60
C HIS A 88 18.68 6.00 14.70
N SER A 89 19.89 5.51 14.87
CA SER A 89 20.39 4.32 14.16
C SER A 89 21.44 3.60 15.01
N MET A 90 21.60 2.30 14.75
CA MET A 90 22.62 1.48 15.39
C MET A 90 23.38 0.64 14.37
N GLU A 91 24.57 0.23 14.69
CA GLU A 91 25.35 -0.73 13.92
C GLU A 91 24.74 -2.11 14.01
N VAL A 92 24.72 -2.82 12.89
CA VAL A 92 24.18 -4.17 12.77
C VAL A 92 25.06 -5.01 11.84
N GLU A 93 25.16 -6.30 12.13
CA GLU A 93 25.97 -7.24 11.35
C GLU A 93 25.10 -8.09 10.42
N LYS A 94 23.83 -8.33 10.80
CA LYS A 94 22.91 -9.18 10.04
C LYS A 94 22.13 -8.41 8.95
N CYS A 95 22.68 -7.30 8.48
CA CYS A 95 22.07 -6.50 7.40
C CYS A 95 23.12 -6.08 6.39
N ILE A 96 22.73 -6.00 5.12
CA ILE A 96 23.61 -5.50 4.02
C ILE A 96 24.06 -4.04 4.21
N TYR A 97 23.30 -3.27 4.99
CA TYR A 97 23.63 -1.88 5.31
C TYR A 97 24.31 -1.83 6.67
N GLY A 98 25.35 -1.99 7.02
CA GLY A 98 26.07 -1.93 8.30
C GLY A 98 25.43 -1.13 9.45
N ARG A 99 24.32 -0.43 9.18
CA ARG A 99 23.50 0.29 10.17
C ARG A 99 22.01 0.16 9.83
N GLN A 100 21.16 0.19 10.87
CA GLN A 100 19.71 0.29 10.74
C GLN A 100 19.15 1.42 11.59
N GLY A 101 18.18 2.14 11.04
CA GLY A 101 17.57 3.31 11.68
C GLY A 101 16.12 3.07 12.11
N TRP A 102 15.63 3.93 13.00
CA TRP A 102 14.23 3.99 13.44
C TRP A 102 13.73 5.44 13.42
N PRO A 103 12.39 5.68 13.41
CA PRO A 103 11.81 7.01 13.46
C PRO A 103 12.21 7.76 14.74
N ALA A 104 12.37 9.07 14.63
CA ALA A 104 12.70 9.93 15.78
C ALA A 104 11.54 10.01 16.79
N ARG A 105 10.30 9.83 16.33
CA ARG A 105 9.11 9.77 17.18
C ARG A 105 8.53 8.38 17.11
N ASN A 106 8.14 7.84 18.27
CA ASN A 106 7.49 6.52 18.41
C ASN A 106 8.30 5.34 17.86
N GLY A 107 9.59 5.50 17.61
CA GLY A 107 10.46 4.46 17.05
C GLY A 107 10.99 3.43 18.07
N GLY A 108 10.48 3.42 19.30
CA GLY A 108 10.97 2.52 20.35
C GLY A 108 10.72 1.05 20.03
N LEU A 109 9.59 0.71 19.41
CA LEU A 109 9.26 -0.66 19.05
C LEU A 109 10.15 -1.18 17.91
N GLU A 110 10.34 -0.36 16.87
CA GLU A 110 11.23 -0.73 15.76
C GLU A 110 12.68 -0.84 16.23
N ARG A 111 13.13 0.02 17.15
CA ARG A 111 14.44 -0.10 17.76
C ARG A 111 14.57 -1.41 18.51
N ALA A 112 13.63 -1.76 19.38
CA ALA A 112 13.64 -3.01 20.13
C ALA A 112 13.62 -4.23 19.19
N PHE A 113 12.89 -4.14 18.09
CA PHE A 113 12.85 -5.20 17.08
C PHE A 113 14.19 -5.36 16.34
N ILE A 114 14.88 -4.27 16.01
CA ILE A 114 16.23 -4.30 15.42
C ILE A 114 17.22 -4.95 16.39
N GLU A 115 17.18 -4.55 17.67
CA GLU A 115 18.02 -5.12 18.73
C GLU A 115 17.78 -6.63 18.89
N TRP A 116 16.52 -7.03 18.91
CA TRP A 116 16.14 -8.45 18.97
C TRP A 116 16.61 -9.23 17.74
N CYS A 117 16.37 -8.76 16.53
CA CYS A 117 16.82 -9.41 15.31
C CYS A 117 18.35 -9.60 15.27
N GLN A 118 19.10 -8.61 15.75
CA GLN A 118 20.56 -8.68 15.80
C GLN A 118 21.05 -9.78 16.78
N GLN A 119 20.34 -10.01 17.87
CA GLN A 119 20.73 -10.94 18.94
C GLN A 119 20.23 -12.37 18.72
N ASP A 120 19.06 -12.54 18.10
CA ASP A 120 18.41 -13.85 17.96
C ASP A 120 19.15 -14.75 16.98
N ALA A 121 19.60 -15.93 17.43
CA ALA A 121 20.36 -16.88 16.63
C ALA A 121 19.55 -17.51 15.48
N GLY A 122 18.22 -17.52 15.55
CA GLY A 122 17.34 -18.00 14.49
C GLY A 122 17.20 -17.04 13.31
N ILE A 123 17.66 -15.80 13.48
CA ILE A 123 17.63 -14.80 12.40
C ILE A 123 18.98 -14.74 11.71
N GLU A 124 19.00 -15.08 10.42
CA GLU A 124 20.19 -15.00 9.58
C GLU A 124 20.46 -13.59 9.08
N ALA A 125 19.41 -12.90 8.66
CA ALA A 125 19.50 -11.54 8.14
C ALA A 125 18.19 -10.78 8.32
N PHE A 126 18.26 -9.47 8.43
CA PHE A 126 17.09 -8.61 8.46
C PHE A 126 17.39 -7.26 7.82
N CYS A 127 16.35 -6.54 7.44
CA CYS A 127 16.47 -5.18 6.93
C CYS A 127 15.20 -4.40 7.26
N LYS A 128 15.34 -3.24 7.92
CA LYS A 128 14.26 -2.27 7.97
C LYS A 128 14.09 -1.67 6.58
N LEU A 129 12.87 -1.73 6.08
CA LEU A 129 12.53 -1.22 4.78
C LEU A 129 12.32 0.31 4.83
N SER A 130 12.63 0.97 3.75
CA SER A 130 12.40 2.40 3.58
C SER A 130 11.39 2.59 2.44
N GLU A 131 10.22 3.12 2.74
CA GLU A 131 9.15 3.35 1.78
C GLU A 131 9.63 4.14 0.55
N SER A 132 10.50 5.12 0.75
CA SER A 132 11.02 5.98 -0.32
C SER A 132 12.16 5.36 -1.14
N ARG A 133 12.85 4.35 -0.62
CA ARG A 133 14.01 3.72 -1.27
C ARG A 133 13.75 2.30 -1.74
N HIS A 134 12.97 1.54 -0.98
CA HIS A 134 12.58 0.17 -1.33
C HIS A 134 11.14 0.15 -1.89
N ASP A 135 10.81 1.06 -2.81
CA ASP A 135 9.46 1.21 -3.39
C ASP A 135 8.91 -0.06 -4.03
N PHE A 136 9.79 -1.00 -4.39
CA PHE A 136 9.44 -2.32 -4.89
C PHE A 136 8.91 -3.29 -3.82
N ALA A 137 9.10 -3.00 -2.52
CA ALA A 137 8.66 -3.87 -1.41
C ALA A 137 7.21 -3.61 -0.97
N ARG A 138 6.46 -2.82 -1.73
CA ARG A 138 5.05 -2.53 -1.44
C ARG A 138 4.14 -3.65 -1.92
N LEU A 139 3.15 -3.98 -1.10
CA LEU A 139 2.09 -4.93 -1.41
C LEU A 139 0.80 -4.19 -1.74
N ARG A 140 0.20 -4.56 -2.85
CA ARG A 140 -1.11 -4.00 -3.21
C ARG A 140 -2.22 -4.75 -2.48
N TYR A 141 -3.18 -4.02 -1.94
CA TYR A 141 -4.38 -4.59 -1.35
C TYR A 141 -5.59 -3.70 -1.63
N VAL A 142 -6.77 -4.23 -1.38
CA VAL A 142 -8.04 -3.48 -1.49
C VAL A 142 -8.52 -3.16 -0.08
N ARG A 143 -8.76 -1.89 0.20
CA ARG A 143 -9.30 -1.41 1.45
C ARG A 143 -10.78 -1.81 1.59
N ASP A 144 -11.32 -1.68 2.80
CA ASP A 144 -12.74 -1.97 3.09
C ASP A 144 -13.71 -1.05 2.30
N ASP A 145 -13.26 0.15 1.92
CA ASP A 145 -14.00 1.07 1.06
C ASP A 145 -13.93 0.70 -0.44
N GLY A 146 -13.27 -0.39 -0.80
CA GLY A 146 -13.10 -0.87 -2.18
C GLY A 146 -11.99 -0.18 -2.97
N LEU A 147 -11.25 0.77 -2.37
CA LEU A 147 -10.14 1.44 -3.04
C LEU A 147 -8.85 0.60 -2.94
N PRO A 148 -8.09 0.47 -4.04
CA PRO A 148 -6.77 -0.11 -3.95
C PRO A 148 -5.82 0.81 -3.20
N ALA A 149 -4.99 0.19 -2.38
CA ALA A 149 -3.96 0.85 -1.60
C ALA A 149 -2.66 0.03 -1.67
N PHE A 150 -1.59 0.63 -1.19
CA PHE A 150 -0.34 -0.07 -0.99
C PHE A 150 -0.05 -0.20 0.50
N TYR A 151 0.27 -1.39 0.91
CA TYR A 151 0.85 -1.70 2.19
C TYR A 151 2.36 -1.76 2.05
N PHE A 152 3.06 -1.17 2.98
CA PHE A 152 4.51 -1.15 3.03
C PHE A 152 4.95 -1.78 4.35
N PRO A 153 5.56 -2.98 4.35
CA PRO A 153 6.03 -3.63 5.57
C PRO A 153 7.22 -2.87 6.19
N ASP A 154 7.33 -2.93 7.52
CA ASP A 154 8.44 -2.30 8.22
C ASP A 154 9.76 -3.04 8.00
N PHE A 155 9.74 -4.37 8.01
CA PHE A 155 10.94 -5.20 7.95
C PHE A 155 10.81 -6.38 7.00
N LEU A 156 11.96 -6.78 6.45
CA LEU A 156 12.19 -8.06 5.84
C LEU A 156 13.13 -8.86 6.77
N VAL A 157 12.74 -10.07 7.15
CA VAL A 157 13.51 -10.94 8.05
C VAL A 157 13.70 -12.30 7.41
N ARG A 158 14.93 -12.81 7.40
CA ARG A 158 15.29 -14.13 6.90
C ARG A 158 15.71 -15.04 8.02
N THR A 159 15.09 -16.20 8.09
CA THR A 159 15.51 -17.35 8.86
C THR A 159 16.06 -18.45 7.94
N PRO A 160 16.61 -19.55 8.43
CA PRO A 160 17.04 -20.68 7.59
C PRO A 160 15.91 -21.25 6.71
N GLU A 161 14.67 -21.15 7.16
CA GLU A 161 13.52 -21.80 6.52
C GLU A 161 12.69 -20.85 5.66
N SER A 162 12.66 -19.55 5.99
CA SER A 162 11.69 -18.63 5.40
C SER A 162 12.15 -17.16 5.37
N ILE A 163 11.47 -16.39 4.54
CA ILE A 163 11.57 -14.93 4.52
C ILE A 163 10.21 -14.36 4.95
N TYR A 164 10.24 -13.50 5.96
CA TYR A 164 9.06 -12.86 6.54
C TYR A 164 9.03 -11.38 6.20
N LEU A 165 7.82 -10.91 5.87
CA LEU A 165 7.48 -9.49 5.90
C LEU A 165 6.88 -9.19 7.27
N VAL A 166 7.45 -8.24 7.98
CA VAL A 166 7.07 -7.94 9.36
C VAL A 166 6.61 -6.51 9.50
N GLU A 167 5.53 -6.33 10.23
CA GLU A 167 4.98 -5.05 10.66
C GLU A 167 5.07 -4.95 12.17
N THR A 168 5.54 -3.82 12.66
CA THR A 168 5.64 -3.54 14.10
C THR A 168 4.47 -2.65 14.54
N LYS A 169 3.61 -3.17 15.45
CA LYS A 169 2.47 -2.42 16.00
C LYS A 169 2.50 -2.43 17.51
N ALA A 170 2.40 -1.25 18.11
CA ALA A 170 2.14 -1.16 19.54
C ALA A 170 0.71 -1.68 19.83
N GLN A 171 0.55 -2.49 20.87
CA GLN A 171 -0.80 -2.79 21.37
C GLN A 171 -1.43 -1.50 21.89
N GLN A 172 -2.62 -1.20 21.41
CA GLN A 172 -3.47 -0.14 21.94
C GLN A 172 -4.19 -0.60 23.19
#